data_52c8b5f6d9cdcaac672597494b72f7f9
#
_entry.id   52c8b5f6d9cdcaac672597494b72f7f9
#
_cell.length_a   1.000
_cell.length_b   1.000
_cell.length_c   1.000
_cell.angle_alpha   90.00
_cell.angle_beta   90.00
_cell.angle_gamma   90.00
#
_symmetry.space_group_name_H-M   'P 1'
#
loop_
_entity.id
_entity.type
_entity.pdbx_description
1 polymer ?
#
loop_
_entity_poly.entity_id
_entity_poly.type
_entity_poly.pdbx_seq_one_letter_code
_entity_poly.pdbx_strand_id
1 'polypeptide(L)'
;MPFSQHYTILFLREHPEWAERAAAFFAPHWNDPIDEFRADIAHCTAFPNDLPQYYIVVQEDRIIGGIGVCVNDDHDRPDLTPNICDLWIEPEFRGKGIAGQLLSTAEKDMLNRGIHTLYLVTEHTSFYERYGWPFVANVSWKYADRTHSRMYKKE
;
A
#
# COMPACT_ATOMS: atom_id res chain seq x y z
N MET A 1 11.72 -24.25 18.88
CA MET A 1 12.62 -23.57 17.99
C MET A 1 11.93 -22.43 17.30
N PRO A 2 12.18 -21.22 17.69
CA PRO A 2 11.57 -20.13 16.96
C PRO A 2 12.17 -20.08 15.56
N PHE A 3 11.31 -20.13 14.56
CA PHE A 3 11.74 -19.81 13.23
C PHE A 3 12.03 -18.32 13.20
N SER A 4 13.28 -18.01 12.98
CA SER A 4 13.65 -16.68 12.62
C SER A 4 13.02 -16.38 11.26
N GLN A 5 11.90 -15.71 11.29
CA GLN A 5 11.25 -15.29 10.06
C GLN A 5 11.88 -14.00 9.63
N HIS A 6 12.83 -14.11 8.71
CA HIS A 6 13.47 -12.95 8.14
C HIS A 6 12.64 -12.42 6.98
N TYR A 7 12.11 -11.24 7.15
CA TYR A 7 11.46 -10.52 6.07
C TYR A 7 12.36 -9.39 5.61
N THR A 8 12.34 -9.11 4.33
CA THR A 8 12.98 -7.93 3.77
C THR A 8 11.92 -7.07 3.09
N ILE A 9 11.88 -5.79 3.43
CA ILE A 9 11.01 -4.84 2.73
C ILE A 9 11.85 -4.18 1.64
N LEU A 10 11.37 -4.26 0.40
CA LEU A 10 12.03 -3.71 -0.78
C LEU A 10 11.20 -2.57 -1.36
N PHE A 11 11.89 -1.49 -1.71
CA PHE A 11 11.30 -0.39 -2.48
C PHE A 11 11.42 -0.75 -3.97
N LEU A 12 10.30 -0.91 -4.66
CA LEU A 12 10.35 -1.38 -6.04
C LEU A 12 11.14 -0.46 -6.98
N ARG A 13 11.19 0.84 -6.67
CA ARG A 13 12.02 1.76 -7.48
C ARG A 13 13.51 1.40 -7.45
N GLU A 14 13.96 0.69 -6.42
CA GLU A 14 15.36 0.27 -6.25
C GLU A 14 15.58 -1.18 -6.64
N HIS A 15 14.51 -1.93 -6.92
CA HIS A 15 14.55 -3.36 -7.19
C HIS A 15 13.69 -3.73 -8.40
N PRO A 16 14.02 -3.22 -9.60
CA PRO A 16 13.22 -3.48 -10.81
C PRO A 16 13.17 -4.95 -11.21
N GLU A 17 14.09 -5.76 -10.73
CA GLU A 17 14.06 -7.20 -10.97
C GLU A 17 12.81 -7.88 -10.39
N TRP A 18 12.13 -7.24 -9.44
CA TRP A 18 10.90 -7.75 -8.83
C TRP A 18 9.63 -7.22 -9.51
N ALA A 19 9.74 -6.32 -10.48
CA ALA A 19 8.60 -5.58 -11.02
C ALA A 19 7.49 -6.49 -11.55
N GLU A 20 7.83 -7.49 -12.37
CA GLU A 20 6.81 -8.38 -12.97
C GLU A 20 6.14 -9.25 -11.91
N ARG A 21 6.91 -9.78 -10.97
CA ARG A 21 6.37 -10.59 -9.89
C ARG A 21 5.48 -9.76 -8.97
N ALA A 22 5.85 -8.51 -8.73
CA ALA A 22 5.04 -7.60 -7.93
C ALA A 22 3.71 -7.27 -8.62
N ALA A 23 3.71 -7.00 -9.90
CA ALA A 23 2.46 -6.78 -10.64
C ALA A 23 1.53 -7.99 -10.56
N ALA A 24 2.09 -9.18 -10.73
CA ALA A 24 1.33 -10.43 -10.61
C ALA A 24 0.84 -10.66 -9.18
N PHE A 25 1.55 -10.16 -8.18
CA PHE A 25 1.14 -10.26 -6.79
C PHE A 25 -0.06 -9.33 -6.48
N PHE A 26 0.00 -8.07 -6.91
CA PHE A 26 -1.03 -7.08 -6.56
C PHE A 26 -2.34 -7.27 -7.33
N ALA A 27 -2.27 -7.52 -8.63
CA ALA A 27 -3.44 -7.44 -9.53
C ALA A 27 -4.64 -8.29 -9.10
N PRO A 28 -4.49 -9.57 -8.67
CA PRO A 28 -5.65 -10.41 -8.36
C PRO A 28 -6.49 -9.93 -7.20
N HIS A 29 -5.93 -9.16 -6.28
CA HIS A 29 -6.60 -8.80 -5.03
C HIS A 29 -7.65 -7.71 -5.20
N TRP A 30 -7.57 -6.91 -6.26
CA TRP A 30 -8.50 -5.81 -6.52
C TRP A 30 -9.21 -5.94 -7.85
N ASN A 31 -9.03 -7.08 -8.54
CA ASN A 31 -9.65 -7.34 -9.84
C ASN A 31 -9.30 -6.27 -10.89
N ASP A 32 -8.15 -5.65 -10.74
CA ASP A 32 -7.62 -4.70 -11.70
C ASP A 32 -6.73 -5.41 -12.73
N PRO A 33 -6.69 -4.90 -13.97
CA PRO A 33 -5.81 -5.48 -14.98
C PRO A 33 -4.34 -5.42 -14.57
N ILE A 34 -3.62 -6.51 -14.79
CA ILE A 34 -2.20 -6.57 -14.43
C ILE A 34 -1.38 -5.50 -15.16
N ASP A 35 -1.79 -5.10 -16.35
CA ASP A 35 -1.08 -4.09 -17.13
C ASP A 35 -1.08 -2.72 -16.45
N GLU A 36 -2.12 -2.41 -15.66
CA GLU A 36 -2.14 -1.17 -14.88
C GLU A 36 -1.05 -1.19 -13.81
N PHE A 37 -0.89 -2.33 -13.12
CA PHE A 37 0.18 -2.48 -12.12
C PHE A 37 1.56 -2.48 -12.78
N ARG A 38 1.69 -3.11 -13.94
CA ARG A 38 2.96 -3.07 -14.70
C ARG A 38 3.38 -1.64 -15.02
N ALA A 39 2.43 -0.83 -15.48
CA ALA A 39 2.68 0.57 -15.82
C ALA A 39 3.05 1.39 -14.59
N ASP A 40 2.31 1.23 -13.49
CA ASP A 40 2.55 1.97 -12.26
C ASP A 40 3.90 1.62 -11.64
N ILE A 41 4.25 0.34 -11.65
CA ILE A 41 5.53 -0.12 -11.09
C ILE A 41 6.69 0.34 -11.97
N ALA A 42 6.52 0.31 -13.29
CA ALA A 42 7.53 0.85 -14.21
C ALA A 42 7.76 2.35 -13.95
N HIS A 43 6.69 3.08 -13.64
CA HIS A 43 6.78 4.50 -13.30
C HIS A 43 7.63 4.74 -12.04
N CYS A 44 7.53 3.86 -11.04
CA CYS A 44 8.35 3.95 -9.83
C CYS A 44 9.84 3.95 -10.14
N THR A 45 10.26 3.09 -11.06
CA THR A 45 11.66 2.95 -11.43
C THR A 45 12.13 4.14 -12.29
N ALA A 46 11.30 4.54 -13.26
CA ALA A 46 11.65 5.62 -14.18
C ALA A 46 11.64 6.99 -13.48
N PHE A 47 10.74 7.17 -12.52
CA PHE A 47 10.54 8.44 -11.82
C PHE A 47 10.51 8.20 -10.29
N PRO A 48 11.68 7.94 -9.67
CA PRO A 48 11.73 7.49 -8.28
C PRO A 48 11.25 8.52 -7.25
N ASN A 49 11.09 9.78 -7.66
CA ASN A 49 10.58 10.83 -6.78
C ASN A 49 9.09 11.12 -6.97
N ASP A 50 8.44 10.40 -7.89
CA ASP A 50 7.02 10.58 -8.20
C ASP A 50 6.15 9.56 -7.46
N LEU A 51 4.84 9.73 -7.56
CA LEU A 51 3.84 8.74 -7.19
C LEU A 51 3.28 8.11 -8.48
N PRO A 52 2.85 6.85 -8.45
CA PRO A 52 2.80 5.96 -7.28
C PRO A 52 4.17 5.40 -6.89
N GLN A 53 4.24 4.92 -5.65
CA GLN A 53 5.38 4.15 -5.16
C GLN A 53 4.86 2.84 -4.58
N TYR A 54 5.63 1.77 -4.74
CA TYR A 54 5.26 0.45 -4.25
C TYR A 54 6.38 -0.18 -3.44
N TYR A 55 5.96 -0.91 -2.42
CA TYR A 55 6.85 -1.60 -1.48
C TYR A 55 6.37 -3.04 -1.35
N ILE A 56 7.30 -3.98 -1.29
CA ILE A 56 6.97 -5.39 -1.11
C ILE A 56 7.73 -5.97 0.07
N VAL A 57 7.16 -7.01 0.66
CA VAL A 57 7.82 -7.81 1.68
C VAL A 57 8.18 -9.14 1.04
N VAL A 58 9.44 -9.52 1.16
CA VAL A 58 9.97 -10.74 0.56
C VAL A 58 10.49 -11.64 1.65
N GLN A 59 10.15 -12.91 1.58
CA GLN A 59 10.71 -13.97 2.39
C GLN A 59 11.15 -15.10 1.46
N GLU A 60 12.41 -15.45 1.47
CA GLU A 60 12.96 -16.55 0.68
C GLU A 60 12.56 -16.48 -0.79
N ASP A 61 12.73 -15.51 -1.50
CA ASP A 61 12.38 -15.40 -2.92
C ASP A 61 10.87 -15.41 -3.22
N ARG A 62 10.04 -15.13 -2.19
CA ARG A 62 8.59 -15.06 -2.35
C ARG A 62 8.08 -13.73 -1.83
N ILE A 63 7.18 -13.09 -2.57
CA ILE A 63 6.47 -11.90 -2.10
C ILE A 63 5.34 -12.36 -1.19
N ILE A 64 5.34 -11.88 0.05
CA ILE A 64 4.33 -12.24 1.05
C ILE A 64 3.44 -11.08 1.47
N GLY A 65 3.75 -9.88 1.03
CA GLY A 65 2.97 -8.69 1.31
C GLY A 65 3.40 -7.51 0.48
N GLY A 66 2.57 -6.49 0.45
CA GLY A 66 2.89 -5.28 -0.28
C GLY A 66 1.95 -4.13 0.05
N ILE A 67 2.35 -2.94 -0.36
CA ILE A 67 1.63 -1.70 -0.14
C ILE A 67 2.02 -0.69 -1.21
N GLY A 68 1.13 0.25 -1.52
CA GLY A 68 1.43 1.35 -2.41
C GLY A 68 1.11 2.69 -1.80
N VAL A 69 1.63 3.74 -2.42
CA VAL A 69 1.22 5.12 -2.18
C VAL A 69 0.91 5.74 -3.53
N CYS A 70 -0.27 6.30 -3.68
CA CYS A 70 -0.73 6.88 -4.94
C CYS A 70 -1.38 8.24 -4.70
N VAL A 71 -1.68 8.96 -5.78
CA VAL A 71 -2.32 10.27 -5.67
C VAL A 71 -3.77 10.14 -5.22
N ASN A 72 -4.51 9.20 -5.80
CA ASN A 72 -5.91 8.95 -5.43
C ASN A 72 -6.24 7.48 -5.64
N ASP A 73 -6.73 6.82 -4.60
CA ASP A 73 -7.12 5.41 -4.63
C ASP A 73 -8.60 5.26 -5.05
N ASP A 74 -8.98 5.91 -6.16
CA ASP A 74 -10.31 5.80 -6.79
C ASP A 74 -11.49 6.16 -5.88
N HIS A 75 -11.33 7.24 -5.09
CA HIS A 75 -12.42 7.81 -4.31
C HIS A 75 -12.77 9.22 -4.78
N ASP A 76 -13.86 9.78 -4.26
CA ASP A 76 -14.43 11.04 -4.72
C ASP A 76 -13.95 12.29 -3.95
N ARG A 77 -12.88 12.17 -3.17
CA ARG A 77 -12.30 13.29 -2.42
C ARG A 77 -10.84 13.54 -2.84
N PRO A 78 -10.62 14.17 -4.00
CA PRO A 78 -9.25 14.40 -4.50
C PRO A 78 -8.41 15.34 -3.62
N ASP A 79 -9.05 16.07 -2.70
CA ASP A 79 -8.36 16.89 -1.72
C ASP A 79 -7.67 16.06 -0.63
N LEU A 80 -8.09 14.82 -0.44
CA LEU A 80 -7.50 13.91 0.55
C LEU A 80 -6.42 13.04 -0.12
N THR A 81 -5.23 13.61 -0.25
CA THR A 81 -4.12 13.05 -1.03
C THR A 81 -2.79 13.29 -0.30
N PRO A 82 -1.74 12.45 -0.48
CA PRO A 82 -1.76 11.19 -1.21
C PRO A 82 -2.33 10.05 -0.38
N ASN A 83 -2.56 8.91 -1.03
CA ASN A 83 -3.22 7.76 -0.40
C ASN A 83 -2.30 6.55 -0.27
N ILE A 84 -2.39 5.88 0.86
CA ILE A 84 -1.98 4.48 0.98
C ILE A 84 -2.96 3.66 0.15
N CYS A 85 -2.45 2.73 -0.64
CA CYS A 85 -3.27 1.86 -1.48
C CYS A 85 -2.68 0.45 -1.52
N ASP A 86 -3.50 -0.49 -1.99
CA ASP A 86 -3.06 -1.85 -2.33
C ASP A 86 -2.38 -2.62 -1.20
N LEU A 87 -2.74 -2.36 0.06
CA LEU A 87 -2.19 -3.09 1.19
C LEU A 87 -2.75 -4.52 1.21
N TRP A 88 -1.86 -5.49 1.07
CA TRP A 88 -2.22 -6.91 1.13
C TRP A 88 -1.10 -7.70 1.77
N ILE A 89 -1.48 -8.59 2.69
CA ILE A 89 -0.57 -9.58 3.30
C ILE A 89 -1.15 -10.96 2.98
N GLU A 90 -0.32 -11.87 2.51
CA GLU A 90 -0.75 -13.24 2.29
C GLU A 90 -1.35 -13.82 3.59
N PRO A 91 -2.49 -14.56 3.50
CA PRO A 91 -3.24 -14.96 4.70
C PRO A 91 -2.40 -15.67 5.76
N GLU A 92 -1.49 -16.55 5.36
CA GLU A 92 -0.66 -17.29 6.31
C GLU A 92 0.36 -16.42 7.07
N PHE A 93 0.56 -15.17 6.63
CA PHE A 93 1.49 -14.24 7.26
C PHE A 93 0.79 -13.13 8.03
N ARG A 94 -0.53 -13.17 8.13
CA ARG A 94 -1.30 -12.18 8.87
C ARG A 94 -1.19 -12.39 10.38
N GLY A 95 -1.46 -11.32 11.15
CA GLY A 95 -1.38 -11.36 12.59
C GLY A 95 0.03 -11.33 13.16
N LYS A 96 1.03 -10.95 12.35
CA LYS A 96 2.45 -10.91 12.74
C LYS A 96 3.05 -9.51 12.69
N GLY A 97 2.21 -8.49 12.48
CA GLY A 97 2.67 -7.10 12.47
C GLY A 97 3.25 -6.61 11.15
N ILE A 98 3.17 -7.39 10.07
CA ILE A 98 3.76 -7.02 8.78
C ILE A 98 3.04 -5.81 8.18
N ALA A 99 1.71 -5.75 8.28
CA ALA A 99 0.96 -4.60 7.79
C ALA A 99 1.41 -3.30 8.45
N GLY A 100 1.62 -3.33 9.77
CA GLY A 100 2.13 -2.18 10.51
C GLY A 100 3.54 -1.76 10.07
N GLN A 101 4.40 -2.73 9.78
CA GLN A 101 5.74 -2.45 9.26
C GLN A 101 5.69 -1.81 7.89
N LEU A 102 4.81 -2.28 7.01
CA LEU A 102 4.62 -1.69 5.68
C LEU A 102 4.07 -0.26 5.77
N LEU A 103 3.05 -0.05 6.61
CA LEU A 103 2.51 1.30 6.83
C LEU A 103 3.61 2.24 7.32
N SER A 104 4.40 1.81 8.31
CA SER A 104 5.49 2.61 8.84
C SER A 104 6.56 2.92 7.78
N THR A 105 6.89 1.94 6.94
CA THR A 105 7.87 2.12 5.87
C THR A 105 7.39 3.16 4.85
N ALA A 106 6.14 3.05 4.42
CA ALA A 106 5.55 4.01 3.48
C ALA A 106 5.50 5.42 4.09
N GLU A 107 5.08 5.53 5.36
CA GLU A 107 5.02 6.80 6.07
C GLU A 107 6.40 7.47 6.13
N LYS A 108 7.43 6.71 6.49
CA LYS A 108 8.79 7.24 6.61
C LYS A 108 9.37 7.65 5.26
N ASP A 109 9.11 6.86 4.22
CA ASP A 109 9.56 7.18 2.88
C ASP A 109 8.91 8.48 2.38
N MET A 110 7.63 8.65 2.63
CA MET A 110 6.92 9.87 2.26
C MET A 110 7.39 11.06 3.08
N LEU A 111 7.63 10.87 4.37
CA LEU A 111 8.15 11.93 5.23
C LEU A 111 9.52 12.42 4.74
N ASN A 112 10.38 11.52 4.31
CA ASN A 112 11.68 11.87 3.73
C ASN A 112 11.56 12.70 2.45
N ARG A 113 10.39 12.70 1.81
CA ARG A 113 10.09 13.50 0.63
C ARG A 113 9.33 14.79 0.95
N GLY A 114 9.14 15.09 2.24
CA GLY A 114 8.39 16.27 2.68
C GLY A 114 6.88 16.10 2.68
N ILE A 115 6.39 14.85 2.54
CA ILE A 115 4.97 14.55 2.61
C ILE A 115 4.64 14.13 4.03
N HIS A 116 3.96 15.01 4.78
CA HIS A 116 3.71 14.83 6.21
C HIS A 116 2.36 14.23 6.54
N THR A 117 1.43 14.20 5.58
CA THR A 117 0.09 13.70 5.78
C THR A 117 -0.26 12.69 4.71
N LEU A 118 -0.76 11.52 5.14
CA LEU A 118 -1.24 10.49 4.25
C LEU A 118 -2.68 10.15 4.60
N TYR A 119 -3.43 9.69 3.62
CA TYR A 119 -4.80 9.25 3.78
C TYR A 119 -4.94 7.82 3.26
N LEU A 120 -5.98 7.13 3.69
CA LEU A 120 -6.36 5.84 3.10
C LEU A 120 -7.87 5.68 3.15
N VAL A 121 -8.41 4.94 2.19
CA VAL A 121 -9.82 4.59 2.14
C VAL A 121 -9.97 3.08 2.37
N THR A 122 -10.96 2.70 3.18
CA THR A 122 -11.19 1.30 3.52
C THR A 122 -12.65 1.08 3.94
N GLU A 123 -13.08 -0.18 3.89
CA GLU A 123 -14.33 -0.59 4.52
C GLU A 123 -14.12 -1.15 5.92
N HIS A 124 -12.89 -1.36 6.33
CA HIS A 124 -12.58 -1.85 7.68
C HIS A 124 -12.91 -0.80 8.74
N THR A 125 -13.34 -1.26 9.89
CA THR A 125 -13.51 -0.45 11.09
C THR A 125 -12.45 -0.87 12.11
N SER A 126 -11.89 0.09 12.84
CA SER A 126 -10.92 -0.09 13.92
C SER A 126 -9.57 -0.71 13.55
N PHE A 127 -9.38 -1.26 12.36
CA PHE A 127 -8.09 -1.84 11.98
C PHE A 127 -6.98 -0.78 11.94
N TYR A 128 -7.21 0.32 11.22
CA TYR A 128 -6.18 1.35 11.04
C TYR A 128 -6.00 2.24 12.25
N GLU A 129 -7.04 2.36 13.10
CA GLU A 129 -6.95 3.17 14.32
C GLU A 129 -5.88 2.66 15.27
N ARG A 130 -5.64 1.34 15.31
CA ARG A 130 -4.58 0.77 16.16
C ARG A 130 -3.17 1.12 15.68
N TYR A 131 -3.04 1.61 14.44
CA TYR A 131 -1.76 2.08 13.89
C TYR A 131 -1.66 3.60 13.91
N GLY A 132 -2.56 4.28 14.60
CA GLY A 132 -2.54 5.73 14.73
C GLY A 132 -3.19 6.48 13.57
N TRP A 133 -4.16 5.86 12.89
CA TRP A 133 -4.87 6.46 11.78
C TRP A 133 -6.30 6.83 12.23
N PRO A 134 -6.55 8.09 12.63
CA PRO A 134 -7.90 8.51 13.00
C PRO A 134 -8.83 8.62 11.81
N PHE A 135 -10.13 8.39 12.07
CA PHE A 135 -11.19 8.55 11.09
C PHE A 135 -11.36 10.02 10.69
N VAL A 136 -11.56 10.28 9.40
CA VAL A 136 -11.73 11.63 8.87
C VAL A 136 -13.12 11.84 8.29
N ALA A 137 -13.55 11.00 7.35
CA ALA A 137 -14.79 11.21 6.62
C ALA A 137 -15.25 9.92 5.93
N ASN A 138 -16.51 9.88 5.54
CA ASN A 138 -17.00 8.88 4.60
C ASN A 138 -16.83 9.39 3.18
N VAL A 139 -16.53 8.49 2.25
CA VAL A 139 -16.32 8.82 0.84
C VAL A 139 -16.95 7.74 -0.04
N SER A 140 -17.14 8.03 -1.32
CA SER A 140 -17.48 7.03 -2.31
C SER A 140 -16.20 6.40 -2.85
N TRP A 141 -16.16 5.08 -2.93
CA TRP A 141 -14.97 4.34 -3.33
C TRP A 141 -15.32 3.30 -4.39
N LYS A 142 -14.53 3.25 -5.46
CA LYS A 142 -14.74 2.36 -6.61
C LYS A 142 -14.86 0.88 -6.23
N TYR A 143 -14.11 0.45 -5.21
CA TYR A 143 -14.04 -0.95 -4.82
C TYR A 143 -15.11 -1.38 -3.84
N ALA A 144 -16.06 -0.49 -3.53
CA ALA A 144 -17.13 -0.77 -2.59
C ALA A 144 -18.48 -0.55 -3.25
N ASP A 145 -19.41 -1.46 -2.98
CA ASP A 145 -20.79 -1.39 -3.46
C ASP A 145 -21.65 -0.40 -2.65
N ARG A 146 -21.04 0.63 -2.10
CA ARG A 146 -21.76 1.60 -1.26
C ARG A 146 -21.01 2.92 -1.20
N THR A 147 -21.78 3.95 -0.88
CA THR A 147 -21.31 5.32 -0.87
C THR A 147 -20.64 5.72 0.44
N HIS A 148 -20.41 4.76 1.35
CA HIS A 148 -19.90 5.06 2.70
C HIS A 148 -18.66 4.25 3.05
N SER A 149 -17.61 4.40 2.26
CA SER A 149 -16.30 3.91 2.66
C SER A 149 -15.64 4.91 3.59
N ARG A 150 -14.75 4.44 4.44
CA ARG A 150 -14.14 5.26 5.48
C ARG A 150 -12.79 5.78 5.05
N MET A 151 -12.57 7.08 5.26
CA MET A 151 -11.29 7.73 5.02
C MET A 151 -10.59 7.93 6.36
N TYR A 152 -9.32 7.53 6.44
CA TYR A 152 -8.46 7.72 7.60
C TYR A 152 -7.24 8.55 7.22
N LYS A 153 -6.60 9.15 8.22
CA LYS A 153 -5.47 10.05 8.01
C LYS A 153 -4.35 9.76 9.00
N LYS A 154 -3.10 9.95 8.56
CA LYS A 154 -1.92 9.88 9.42
C LYS A 154 -1.02 11.09 9.18
N GLU A 155 -0.64 11.75 10.25
CA GLU A 155 0.29 12.87 10.22
C GLU A 155 1.62 12.53 10.86
#